data_79c30d82533537752aa74302edcb87bc
#
_entry.id   79c30d82533537752aa74302edcb87bc
#
_cell.length_a   1.000
_cell.length_b   1.000
_cell.length_c   1.000
_cell.angle_alpha   90.00
_cell.angle_beta   90.00
_cell.angle_gamma   90.00
#
_symmetry.space_group_name_H-M   'P 1'
#
loop_
_entity.id
_entity.type
_entity.pdbx_description
1 polymer ?
#
loop_
_entity_poly.entity_id
_entity_poly.type
_entity_poly.pdbx_seq_one_letter_code
_entity_poly.pdbx_strand_id
1 'polypeptide(L)'
;MTTQPAPVPATSTSLTKRVLPASPVRAGLVIASFTAALYLISLVNWLGFHWDLRQYGIVPRSLSGLPGIVWAPLLHGGWAHLLGNTIPVLIFGFLAMAVGIGPWIASTVLIWLVSGIGVWLTGSGVTIGASGIAFGWLAFLLVRGLFNRSFGQIIVAIVLLFFWGSTLLGLIPGLHPNISWQAHLFGALGGVLAAWLAAKAAKAGKRKSEESAPTTIVNP
;
A
#
# COMPACT_ATOMS: atom_id res chain seq x y z
N MET A 1 -22.33 6.11 -47.11
CA MET A 1 -22.13 6.53 -45.69
C MET A 1 -21.61 5.34 -44.93
N THR A 2 -20.29 5.27 -44.69
CA THR A 2 -19.64 4.20 -43.89
C THR A 2 -19.74 4.60 -42.42
N THR A 3 -20.58 3.92 -41.67
CA THR A 3 -20.66 4.08 -40.21
C THR A 3 -19.43 3.45 -39.57
N GLN A 4 -18.55 4.29 -39.05
CA GLN A 4 -17.40 3.83 -38.27
C GLN A 4 -17.92 3.20 -36.95
N PRO A 5 -17.53 1.94 -36.63
CA PRO A 5 -17.97 1.35 -35.39
C PRO A 5 -17.45 2.13 -34.18
N ALA A 6 -18.32 2.35 -33.18
CA ALA A 6 -17.96 3.04 -31.95
C ALA A 6 -16.78 2.32 -31.25
N PRO A 7 -15.85 3.07 -30.63
CA PRO A 7 -14.72 2.47 -29.93
C PRO A 7 -15.21 1.59 -28.78
N VAL A 8 -14.82 0.31 -28.81
CA VAL A 8 -15.11 -0.66 -27.75
C VAL A 8 -14.47 -0.13 -26.44
N PRO A 9 -15.23 0.03 -25.35
CA PRO A 9 -14.66 0.47 -24.07
C PRO A 9 -13.61 -0.52 -23.61
N ALA A 10 -12.44 -0.04 -23.23
CA ALA A 10 -11.35 -0.86 -22.69
C ALA A 10 -11.87 -1.69 -21.51
N THR A 11 -11.93 -3.01 -21.67
CA THR A 11 -12.53 -3.93 -20.72
C THR A 11 -11.86 -3.83 -19.35
N SER A 12 -12.67 -3.81 -18.28
CA SER A 12 -12.24 -3.75 -16.86
C SER A 12 -11.21 -4.82 -16.49
N THR A 13 -11.12 -5.91 -17.26
CA THR A 13 -10.15 -7.00 -17.13
C THR A 13 -8.71 -6.53 -17.32
N SER A 14 -8.46 -5.45 -18.09
CA SER A 14 -7.10 -4.95 -18.33
C SER A 14 -6.53 -4.20 -17.11
N LEU A 15 -7.36 -3.56 -16.30
CA LEU A 15 -6.94 -2.78 -15.13
C LEU A 15 -6.40 -3.65 -14.00
N THR A 16 -7.03 -4.80 -13.74
CA THR A 16 -6.65 -5.70 -12.63
C THR A 16 -5.34 -6.43 -12.88
N LYS A 17 -4.97 -6.66 -14.15
CA LYS A 17 -3.74 -7.38 -14.52
C LYS A 17 -2.55 -6.45 -14.77
N ARG A 18 -2.71 -5.16 -14.66
CA ARG A 18 -1.59 -4.20 -14.86
C ARG A 18 -0.46 -4.45 -13.88
N VAL A 19 0.75 -4.37 -14.42
CA VAL A 19 1.99 -4.45 -13.66
C VAL A 19 2.43 -3.05 -13.21
N LEU A 20 2.25 -2.06 -14.10
CA LEU A 20 2.61 -0.66 -13.88
C LEU A 20 1.35 0.23 -13.81
N PRO A 21 1.44 1.40 -13.15
CA PRO A 21 0.37 2.39 -13.15
C PRO A 21 -0.04 2.81 -14.56
N ALA A 22 -1.34 3.08 -14.76
CA ALA A 22 -1.88 3.54 -16.04
C ALA A 22 -1.31 4.89 -16.47
N SER A 23 -0.97 5.74 -15.51
CA SER A 23 -0.30 7.01 -15.69
C SER A 23 0.94 7.04 -14.79
N PRO A 24 2.11 6.57 -15.28
CA PRO A 24 3.33 6.49 -14.47
C PRO A 24 3.76 7.85 -13.91
N VAL A 25 3.62 8.91 -14.70
CA VAL A 25 3.96 10.26 -14.26
C VAL A 25 3.10 10.70 -13.07
N ARG A 26 1.77 10.51 -13.14
CA ARG A 26 0.89 10.82 -12.01
C ARG A 26 1.23 9.98 -10.77
N ALA A 27 1.44 8.70 -10.94
CA ALA A 27 1.80 7.82 -9.84
C ALA A 27 3.13 8.25 -9.21
N GLY A 28 4.13 8.58 -10.04
CA GLY A 28 5.41 9.12 -9.59
C GLY A 28 5.24 10.42 -8.81
N LEU A 29 4.45 11.37 -9.31
CA LEU A 29 4.18 12.63 -8.62
C LEU A 29 3.47 12.40 -7.27
N VAL A 30 2.45 11.54 -7.22
CA VAL A 30 1.72 11.26 -5.97
C VAL A 30 2.65 10.67 -4.91
N ILE A 31 3.45 9.65 -5.26
CA ILE A 31 4.32 9.03 -4.27
C ILE A 31 5.51 9.91 -3.89
N ALA A 32 6.03 10.69 -4.84
CA ALA A 32 7.07 11.68 -4.56
C ALA A 32 6.56 12.80 -3.63
N SER A 33 5.33 13.28 -3.85
CA SER A 33 4.69 14.26 -2.96
C SER A 33 4.46 13.70 -1.55
N PHE A 34 4.01 12.45 -1.44
CA PHE A 34 3.89 11.79 -0.14
C PHE A 34 5.25 11.67 0.55
N THR A 35 6.28 11.23 -0.17
CA THR A 35 7.64 11.13 0.35
C THR A 35 8.18 12.50 0.75
N ALA A 36 7.98 13.54 -0.08
CA ALA A 36 8.38 14.91 0.25
C ALA A 36 7.70 15.44 1.53
N ALA A 37 6.41 15.08 1.74
CA ALA A 37 5.72 15.41 2.97
C ALA A 37 6.36 14.76 4.20
N LEU A 38 6.81 13.49 4.10
CA LEU A 38 7.55 12.81 5.18
C LEU A 38 8.87 13.55 5.50
N TYR A 39 9.59 14.02 4.48
CA TYR A 39 10.82 14.81 4.66
C TYR A 39 10.53 16.17 5.29
N LEU A 40 9.48 16.86 4.86
CA LEU A 40 9.08 18.15 5.42
C LEU A 40 8.69 18.01 6.89
N ILE A 41 7.87 17.02 7.23
CA ILE A 41 7.48 16.73 8.62
C ILE A 41 8.73 16.41 9.46
N SER A 42 9.64 15.59 8.93
CA SER A 42 10.89 15.24 9.62
C SER A 42 11.82 16.44 9.79
N LEU A 43 11.90 17.34 8.81
CA LEU A 43 12.65 18.58 8.91
C LEU A 43 12.09 19.50 10.02
N VAL A 44 10.77 19.69 10.06
CA VAL A 44 10.09 20.44 11.11
C VAL A 44 10.33 19.80 12.48
N ASN A 45 10.22 18.45 12.57
CA ASN A 45 10.48 17.71 13.79
C ASN A 45 11.93 17.88 14.28
N TRP A 46 12.90 17.85 13.35
CA TRP A 46 14.31 18.04 13.68
C TRP A 46 14.63 19.45 14.15
N LEU A 47 14.20 20.49 13.39
CA LEU A 47 14.53 21.87 13.68
C LEU A 47 13.74 22.47 14.84
N GLY A 48 12.45 22.13 14.93
CA GLY A 48 11.54 22.76 15.90
C GLY A 48 11.30 21.95 17.18
N PHE A 49 11.45 20.62 17.10
CA PHE A 49 11.07 19.71 18.18
C PHE A 49 12.19 18.73 18.58
N HIS A 50 13.37 18.82 18.00
CA HIS A 50 14.52 17.97 18.34
C HIS A 50 14.17 16.45 18.33
N TRP A 51 13.33 16.01 17.40
CA TRP A 51 12.77 14.67 17.25
C TRP A 51 11.73 14.27 18.31
N ASP A 52 11.19 15.20 19.09
CA ASP A 52 10.24 14.88 20.16
C ASP A 52 8.82 14.62 19.66
N LEU A 53 8.49 14.92 18.38
CA LEU A 53 7.19 14.56 17.82
C LEU A 53 6.95 13.03 17.83
N ARG A 54 7.98 12.21 18.00
CA ARG A 54 7.85 10.75 18.20
C ARG A 54 6.90 10.37 19.35
N GLN A 55 6.74 11.23 20.36
CA GLN A 55 5.79 11.00 21.46
C GLN A 55 4.34 10.91 21.00
N TYR A 56 3.99 11.47 19.83
CA TYR A 56 2.66 11.38 19.21
C TYR A 56 2.47 10.11 18.38
N GLY A 57 3.40 9.18 18.44
CA GLY A 57 3.27 7.84 17.85
C GLY A 57 2.20 6.99 18.54
N ILE A 58 2.06 5.76 18.09
CA ILE A 58 1.12 4.81 18.69
C ILE A 58 1.66 4.37 20.06
N VAL A 59 0.92 4.70 21.14
CA VAL A 59 1.17 4.18 22.48
C VAL A 59 0.24 2.98 22.71
N PRO A 60 0.77 1.74 22.79
CA PRO A 60 -0.06 0.55 22.87
C PRO A 60 -0.96 0.53 24.10
N ARG A 61 -2.21 0.10 23.91
CA ARG A 61 -3.23 -0.07 24.95
C ARG A 61 -3.54 1.18 25.78
N SER A 62 -3.21 2.37 25.26
CA SER A 62 -3.53 3.65 25.87
C SER A 62 -4.52 4.42 25.00
N LEU A 63 -5.57 4.98 25.58
CA LEU A 63 -6.52 5.83 24.86
C LEU A 63 -5.84 7.09 24.28
N SER A 64 -4.86 7.64 25.00
CA SER A 64 -4.04 8.76 24.51
C SER A 64 -3.16 8.39 23.31
N GLY A 65 -2.89 7.11 23.08
CA GLY A 65 -2.13 6.60 21.94
C GLY A 65 -2.96 6.34 20.68
N LEU A 66 -4.30 6.39 20.75
CA LEU A 66 -5.17 6.16 19.59
C LEU A 66 -4.94 7.16 18.45
N PRO A 67 -4.78 8.49 18.69
CA PRO A 67 -4.46 9.43 17.63
C PRO A 67 -3.14 9.09 16.91
N GLY A 68 -2.22 8.41 17.60
CA GLY A 68 -0.97 7.91 17.02
C GLY A 68 -1.19 6.96 15.84
N ILE A 69 -2.33 6.27 15.74
CA ILE A 69 -2.67 5.43 14.58
C ILE A 69 -2.66 6.28 13.29
N VAL A 70 -3.08 7.55 13.38
CA VAL A 70 -3.09 8.48 12.25
C VAL A 70 -1.70 9.10 12.03
N TRP A 71 -1.00 9.48 13.10
CA TRP A 71 0.23 10.26 12.99
C TRP A 71 1.48 9.40 12.81
N ALA A 72 1.52 8.21 13.40
CA ALA A 72 2.72 7.38 13.43
C ALA A 72 3.39 7.15 12.08
N PRO A 73 2.67 6.83 10.98
CA PRO A 73 3.30 6.62 9.68
C PRO A 73 3.95 7.87 9.07
N LEU A 74 3.59 9.05 9.58
CA LEU A 74 4.16 10.32 9.13
C LEU A 74 5.39 10.73 9.94
N LEU A 75 5.57 10.14 11.12
CA LEU A 75 6.63 10.51 12.06
C LEU A 75 7.83 9.57 11.93
N HIS A 76 9.04 10.13 12.07
CA HIS A 76 10.30 9.39 12.06
C HIS A 76 11.17 9.79 13.24
N GLY A 77 11.94 8.86 13.78
CA GLY A 77 12.81 9.06 14.94
C GLY A 77 14.21 9.55 14.59
N GLY A 78 14.46 9.94 13.33
CA GLY A 78 15.75 10.43 12.85
C GLY A 78 15.92 10.21 11.34
N TRP A 79 16.96 10.83 10.78
CA TRP A 79 17.24 10.77 9.33
C TRP A 79 17.49 9.35 8.83
N ALA A 80 18.22 8.53 9.57
CA ALA A 80 18.48 7.13 9.18
C ALA A 80 17.19 6.32 9.07
N HIS A 81 16.23 6.53 9.99
CA HIS A 81 14.92 5.87 9.94
C HIS A 81 14.12 6.33 8.72
N LEU A 82 14.09 7.63 8.42
CA LEU A 82 13.40 8.18 7.24
C LEU A 82 14.02 7.64 5.93
N LEU A 83 15.35 7.66 5.81
CA LEU A 83 16.07 7.15 4.66
C LEU A 83 15.80 5.67 4.42
N GLY A 84 15.76 4.86 5.50
CA GLY A 84 15.42 3.44 5.43
C GLY A 84 14.00 3.19 4.88
N ASN A 85 13.06 4.11 5.12
CA ASN A 85 11.69 4.03 4.58
C ASN A 85 11.57 4.57 3.15
N THR A 86 12.48 5.45 2.70
CA THR A 86 12.34 6.21 1.46
C THR A 86 12.21 5.32 0.23
N ILE A 87 13.16 4.41 0.04
CA ILE A 87 13.16 3.53 -1.15
C ILE A 87 11.97 2.55 -1.14
N PRO A 88 11.65 1.85 -0.03
CA PRO A 88 10.43 1.04 0.05
C PRO A 88 9.15 1.83 -0.25
N VAL A 89 8.98 3.02 0.32
CA VAL A 89 7.81 3.87 0.10
C VAL A 89 7.69 4.24 -1.38
N LEU A 90 8.78 4.71 -2.01
CA LEU A 90 8.77 5.10 -3.42
C LEU A 90 8.44 3.92 -4.33
N ILE A 91 9.13 2.79 -4.17
CA ILE A 91 8.99 1.65 -5.09
C ILE A 91 7.66 0.92 -4.86
N PHE A 92 7.36 0.54 -3.63
CA PHE A 92 6.15 -0.25 -3.36
C PHE A 92 4.89 0.58 -3.54
N GLY A 93 4.90 1.85 -3.10
CA GLY A 93 3.77 2.77 -3.30
C GLY A 93 3.50 3.04 -4.79
N PHE A 94 4.54 3.28 -5.59
CA PHE A 94 4.41 3.44 -7.04
C PHE A 94 3.84 2.19 -7.71
N LEU A 95 4.41 1.01 -7.47
CA LEU A 95 3.95 -0.24 -8.07
C LEU A 95 2.54 -0.63 -7.62
N ALA A 96 2.19 -0.37 -6.36
CA ALA A 96 0.85 -0.64 -5.84
C ALA A 96 -0.22 0.20 -6.55
N MET A 97 0.11 1.41 -7.04
CA MET A 97 -0.82 2.24 -7.83
C MET A 97 -1.22 1.64 -9.19
N ALA A 98 -0.62 0.53 -9.61
CA ALA A 98 -1.04 -0.19 -10.83
C ALA A 98 -2.51 -0.64 -10.81
N VAL A 99 -3.14 -0.73 -9.62
CA VAL A 99 -4.58 -1.04 -9.47
C VAL A 99 -5.49 0.16 -9.78
N GLY A 100 -4.91 1.35 -9.95
CA GLY A 100 -5.60 2.62 -10.07
C GLY A 100 -5.61 3.42 -8.76
N ILE A 101 -5.78 4.74 -8.85
CA ILE A 101 -5.61 5.64 -7.70
C ILE A 101 -6.66 5.40 -6.61
N GLY A 102 -7.94 5.21 -6.95
CA GLY A 102 -9.00 4.96 -5.97
C GLY A 102 -8.78 3.67 -5.17
N PRO A 103 -8.64 2.50 -5.82
CA PRO A 103 -8.29 1.26 -5.14
C PRO A 103 -6.97 1.31 -4.36
N TRP A 104 -5.97 2.07 -4.84
CA TRP A 104 -4.72 2.28 -4.11
C TRP A 104 -4.93 3.05 -2.81
N ILE A 105 -5.71 4.16 -2.83
CA ILE A 105 -6.05 4.92 -1.63
C ILE A 105 -6.78 4.01 -0.63
N ALA A 106 -7.82 3.29 -1.08
CA ALA A 106 -8.59 2.38 -0.22
C ALA A 106 -7.69 1.29 0.42
N SER A 107 -6.79 0.70 -0.39
CA SER A 107 -5.82 -0.29 0.10
C SER A 107 -4.84 0.32 1.10
N THR A 108 -4.35 1.52 0.84
CA THR A 108 -3.42 2.23 1.73
C THR A 108 -4.08 2.57 3.07
N VAL A 109 -5.31 3.08 3.06
CA VAL A 109 -6.08 3.36 4.28
C VAL A 109 -6.33 2.08 5.08
N LEU A 110 -6.70 0.99 4.41
CA LEU A 110 -6.90 -0.30 5.08
C LEU A 110 -5.60 -0.80 5.73
N ILE A 111 -4.48 -0.78 4.99
CA ILE A 111 -3.16 -1.17 5.50
C ILE A 111 -2.77 -0.31 6.71
N TRP A 112 -2.93 1.01 6.60
CA TRP A 112 -2.64 1.97 7.65
C TRP A 112 -3.41 1.66 8.93
N LEU A 113 -4.74 1.47 8.82
CA LEU A 113 -5.59 1.16 9.97
C LEU A 113 -5.29 -0.22 10.57
N VAL A 114 -5.12 -1.26 9.74
CA VAL A 114 -4.80 -2.61 10.23
C VAL A 114 -3.45 -2.62 10.93
N SER A 115 -2.43 -1.97 10.36
CA SER A 115 -1.12 -1.83 11.00
C SER A 115 -1.21 -1.06 12.32
N GLY A 116 -1.86 0.10 12.31
CA GLY A 116 -1.97 0.97 13.48
C GLY A 116 -2.77 0.31 14.62
N ILE A 117 -3.92 -0.28 14.32
CA ILE A 117 -4.75 -1.00 15.31
C ILE A 117 -3.99 -2.22 15.85
N GLY A 118 -3.33 -2.98 14.98
CA GLY A 118 -2.53 -4.14 15.38
C GLY A 118 -1.41 -3.76 16.34
N VAL A 119 -0.69 -2.68 16.07
CA VAL A 119 0.33 -2.12 16.97
C VAL A 119 -0.30 -1.65 18.29
N TRP A 120 -1.43 -0.95 18.22
CA TRP A 120 -2.09 -0.45 19.41
C TRP A 120 -2.51 -1.60 20.36
N LEU A 121 -2.98 -2.72 19.78
CA LEU A 121 -3.38 -3.90 20.55
C LEU A 121 -2.20 -4.69 21.12
N THR A 122 -1.11 -4.84 20.38
CA THR A 122 -0.06 -5.84 20.65
C THR A 122 1.34 -5.25 20.86
N GLY A 123 1.55 -3.96 20.58
CA GLY A 123 2.84 -3.31 20.70
C GLY A 123 3.39 -3.27 22.13
N SER A 124 4.70 -3.05 22.26
CA SER A 124 5.41 -2.97 23.55
C SER A 124 6.00 -1.58 23.83
N GLY A 125 6.04 -0.70 22.85
CA GLY A 125 6.59 0.66 22.98
C GLY A 125 6.00 1.61 21.96
N VAL A 126 6.35 2.90 22.06
CA VAL A 126 5.90 3.93 21.11
C VAL A 126 6.36 3.55 19.71
N THR A 127 5.41 3.45 18.79
CA THR A 127 5.69 3.06 17.40
C THR A 127 5.44 4.24 16.46
N ILE A 128 6.39 4.48 15.56
CA ILE A 128 6.37 5.49 14.48
C ILE A 128 7.00 4.94 13.22
N GLY A 129 6.77 5.58 12.08
CA GLY A 129 7.40 5.28 10.79
C GLY A 129 6.45 4.73 9.74
N ALA A 130 6.77 5.01 8.47
CA ALA A 130 5.98 4.57 7.31
C ALA A 130 6.14 3.08 6.98
N SER A 131 7.01 2.36 7.69
CA SER A 131 7.38 0.97 7.36
C SER A 131 6.18 0.01 7.41
N GLY A 132 5.23 0.19 8.33
CA GLY A 132 4.01 -0.62 8.35
C GLY A 132 3.21 -0.53 7.05
N ILE A 133 3.10 0.68 6.48
CA ILE A 133 2.46 0.89 5.17
C ILE A 133 3.30 0.25 4.04
N ALA A 134 4.62 0.44 4.08
CA ALA A 134 5.53 -0.12 3.08
C ALA A 134 5.47 -1.66 3.06
N PHE A 135 5.45 -2.32 4.24
CA PHE A 135 5.24 -3.77 4.36
C PHE A 135 3.87 -4.21 3.83
N GLY A 136 2.83 -3.40 4.07
CA GLY A 136 1.52 -3.64 3.50
C GLY A 136 1.51 -3.58 1.98
N TRP A 137 2.11 -2.55 1.38
CA TRP A 137 2.24 -2.47 -0.08
C TRP A 137 3.11 -3.61 -0.63
N LEU A 138 4.21 -3.98 0.04
CA LEU A 138 5.01 -5.13 -0.37
C LEU A 138 4.17 -6.41 -0.37
N ALA A 139 3.51 -6.74 0.74
CA ALA A 139 2.66 -7.93 0.83
C ALA A 139 1.52 -7.92 -0.20
N PHE A 140 0.87 -6.76 -0.41
CA PHE A 140 -0.11 -6.56 -1.48
C PHE A 140 0.47 -6.95 -2.85
N LEU A 141 1.67 -6.46 -3.18
CA LEU A 141 2.34 -6.73 -4.46
C LEU A 141 2.74 -8.20 -4.60
N LEU A 142 3.19 -8.84 -3.52
CA LEU A 142 3.60 -10.23 -3.52
C LEU A 142 2.44 -11.20 -3.81
N VAL A 143 1.24 -10.90 -3.29
CA VAL A 143 0.12 -11.86 -3.39
C VAL A 143 -0.91 -11.50 -4.47
N ARG A 144 -0.97 -10.23 -4.96
CA ARG A 144 -2.00 -9.82 -5.92
C ARG A 144 -1.98 -10.62 -7.22
N GLY A 145 -0.80 -11.06 -7.64
CA GLY A 145 -0.64 -11.87 -8.85
C GLY A 145 -1.36 -13.21 -8.77
N LEU A 146 -1.39 -13.82 -7.59
CA LEU A 146 -2.10 -15.06 -7.31
C LEU A 146 -3.62 -14.84 -7.39
N PHE A 147 -4.15 -13.81 -6.75
CA PHE A 147 -5.58 -13.48 -6.74
C PHE A 147 -6.11 -13.09 -8.13
N ASN A 148 -5.29 -12.39 -8.93
CA ASN A 148 -5.64 -11.93 -10.27
C ASN A 148 -5.29 -12.96 -11.36
N ARG A 149 -4.60 -14.06 -11.02
CA ARG A 149 -4.05 -15.03 -11.98
C ARG A 149 -3.27 -14.33 -13.10
N SER A 150 -2.32 -13.47 -12.71
CA SER A 150 -1.55 -12.63 -13.61
C SER A 150 -0.06 -12.98 -13.54
N PHE A 151 0.44 -13.59 -14.61
CA PHE A 151 1.86 -13.98 -14.69
C PHE A 151 2.82 -12.80 -14.55
N GLY A 152 2.53 -11.66 -15.19
CA GLY A 152 3.36 -10.47 -15.05
C GLY A 152 3.46 -9.94 -13.60
N GLN A 153 2.35 -10.01 -12.83
CA GLN A 153 2.36 -9.63 -11.41
C GLN A 153 3.13 -10.65 -10.55
N ILE A 154 3.12 -11.94 -10.92
CA ILE A 154 3.93 -12.98 -10.25
C ILE A 154 5.41 -12.73 -10.51
N ILE A 155 5.82 -12.37 -11.74
CA ILE A 155 7.20 -11.99 -12.03
C ILE A 155 7.63 -10.80 -11.17
N VAL A 156 6.80 -9.75 -11.07
CA VAL A 156 7.12 -8.61 -10.18
C VAL A 156 7.27 -9.06 -8.73
N ALA A 157 6.41 -9.96 -8.24
CA ALA A 157 6.52 -10.50 -6.88
C ALA A 157 7.87 -11.24 -6.68
N ILE A 158 8.30 -12.04 -7.65
CA ILE A 158 9.60 -12.74 -7.59
C ILE A 158 10.76 -11.75 -7.57
N VAL A 159 10.72 -10.71 -8.42
CA VAL A 159 11.73 -9.66 -8.46
C VAL A 159 11.78 -8.91 -7.12
N LEU A 160 10.63 -8.55 -6.56
CA LEU A 160 10.57 -7.90 -5.25
C LEU A 160 11.10 -8.80 -4.14
N LEU A 161 10.78 -10.10 -4.13
CA LEU A 161 11.34 -11.06 -3.19
C LEU A 161 12.86 -11.19 -3.31
N PHE A 162 13.39 -11.15 -4.52
CA PHE A 162 14.83 -11.22 -4.75
C PHE A 162 15.57 -10.00 -4.15
N PHE A 163 15.05 -8.79 -4.37
CA PHE A 163 15.71 -7.56 -3.89
C PHE A 163 15.37 -7.20 -2.44
N TRP A 164 14.15 -7.48 -1.99
CA TRP A 164 13.62 -7.08 -0.67
C TRP A 164 13.17 -8.24 0.21
N GLY A 165 13.45 -9.49 -0.18
CA GLY A 165 13.06 -10.66 0.63
C GLY A 165 13.66 -10.65 2.03
N SER A 166 14.90 -10.17 2.20
CA SER A 166 15.52 -10.00 3.51
C SER A 166 14.79 -9.02 4.43
N THR A 167 14.05 -8.05 3.86
CA THR A 167 13.23 -7.13 4.64
C THR A 167 12.15 -7.86 5.43
N LEU A 168 11.67 -9.03 4.92
CA LEU A 168 10.68 -9.88 5.62
C LEU A 168 11.19 -10.42 6.96
N LEU A 169 12.49 -10.41 7.20
CA LEU A 169 13.06 -10.72 8.53
C LEU A 169 12.58 -9.73 9.60
N GLY A 170 12.18 -8.52 9.20
CA GLY A 170 11.54 -7.54 10.07
C GLY A 170 10.17 -7.96 10.62
N LEU A 171 9.58 -9.07 10.15
CA LEU A 171 8.37 -9.69 10.70
C LEU A 171 8.65 -10.56 11.92
N ILE A 172 9.92 -10.93 12.16
CA ILE A 172 10.30 -11.87 13.22
C ILE A 172 10.41 -11.13 14.55
N PRO A 173 9.64 -11.54 15.58
CA PRO A 173 9.73 -10.94 16.90
C PRO A 173 11.14 -11.00 17.47
N GLY A 174 11.65 -9.87 17.98
CA GLY A 174 12.92 -9.80 18.70
C GLY A 174 14.18 -9.83 17.83
N LEU A 175 14.08 -10.10 16.53
CA LEU A 175 15.25 -10.13 15.65
C LEU A 175 15.92 -8.74 15.52
N HIS A 176 15.11 -7.69 15.52
CA HIS A 176 15.55 -6.30 15.41
C HIS A 176 14.94 -5.47 16.55
N PRO A 177 15.66 -5.20 17.64
CA PRO A 177 15.09 -4.60 18.86
C PRO A 177 14.53 -3.18 18.67
N ASN A 178 15.00 -2.44 17.64
CA ASN A 178 14.55 -1.08 17.35
C ASN A 178 13.48 -1.00 16.25
N ILE A 179 12.93 -2.14 15.84
CA ILE A 179 11.91 -2.23 14.79
C ILE A 179 10.63 -2.82 15.38
N SER A 180 9.50 -2.17 15.11
CA SER A 180 8.19 -2.72 15.47
C SER A 180 7.80 -3.82 14.47
N TRP A 181 8.14 -5.08 14.81
CA TRP A 181 7.71 -6.23 14.02
C TRP A 181 6.18 -6.32 13.92
N GLN A 182 5.46 -5.82 14.93
CA GLN A 182 4.00 -5.76 14.93
C GLN A 182 3.50 -4.84 13.80
N ALA A 183 4.09 -3.64 13.64
CA ALA A 183 3.72 -2.73 12.56
C ALA A 183 3.91 -3.39 11.19
N HIS A 184 5.02 -4.12 11.03
CA HIS A 184 5.32 -4.84 9.80
C HIS A 184 4.34 -5.99 9.57
N LEU A 185 4.11 -6.84 10.58
CA LEU A 185 3.20 -7.98 10.49
C LEU A 185 1.76 -7.53 10.16
N PHE A 186 1.20 -6.62 10.95
CA PHE A 186 -0.16 -6.14 10.73
C PHE A 186 -0.27 -5.32 9.44
N GLY A 187 0.79 -4.59 9.06
CA GLY A 187 0.88 -3.97 7.74
C GLY A 187 0.80 -5.00 6.62
N ALA A 188 1.59 -6.06 6.69
CA ALA A 188 1.58 -7.15 5.71
C ALA A 188 0.21 -7.86 5.66
N LEU A 189 -0.41 -8.17 6.81
CA LEU A 189 -1.76 -8.73 6.86
C LEU A 189 -2.79 -7.80 6.21
N GLY A 190 -2.72 -6.50 6.49
CA GLY A 190 -3.53 -5.48 5.82
C GLY A 190 -3.33 -5.48 4.30
N GLY A 191 -2.09 -5.65 3.83
CA GLY A 191 -1.74 -5.73 2.42
C GLY A 191 -2.33 -6.96 1.73
N VAL A 192 -2.25 -8.14 2.36
CA VAL A 192 -2.88 -9.38 1.86
C VAL A 192 -4.39 -9.21 1.75
N LEU A 193 -5.03 -8.67 2.80
CA LEU A 193 -6.46 -8.39 2.84
C LEU A 193 -6.86 -7.40 1.73
N ALA A 194 -6.10 -6.32 1.56
CA ALA A 194 -6.32 -5.32 0.51
C ALA A 194 -6.24 -5.94 -0.90
N ALA A 195 -5.26 -6.80 -1.15
CA ALA A 195 -5.11 -7.50 -2.44
C ALA A 195 -6.30 -8.42 -2.73
N TRP A 196 -6.77 -9.16 -1.74
CA TRP A 196 -7.94 -10.02 -1.86
C TRP A 196 -9.21 -9.21 -2.15
N LEU A 197 -9.46 -8.14 -1.39
CA LEU A 197 -10.62 -7.25 -1.58
C LEU A 197 -10.60 -6.58 -2.96
N ALA A 198 -9.45 -6.07 -3.40
CA ALA A 198 -9.30 -5.46 -4.72
C ALA A 198 -9.62 -6.46 -5.84
N ALA A 199 -9.14 -7.71 -5.73
CA ALA A 199 -9.44 -8.76 -6.70
C ALA A 199 -10.93 -9.13 -6.71
N LYS A 200 -11.57 -9.20 -5.52
CA LYS A 200 -13.01 -9.48 -5.38
C LYS A 200 -13.85 -8.37 -5.99
N ALA A 201 -13.53 -7.10 -5.70
CA ALA A 201 -14.24 -5.94 -6.25
C ALA A 201 -14.16 -5.90 -7.78
N ALA A 202 -13.00 -6.20 -8.34
CA ALA A 202 -12.80 -6.24 -9.78
C ALA A 202 -13.63 -7.35 -10.47
N LYS A 203 -13.71 -8.53 -9.87
CA LYS A 203 -14.57 -9.62 -10.37
C LYS A 203 -16.06 -9.24 -10.33
N ALA A 204 -16.50 -8.59 -9.25
CA ALA A 204 -17.88 -8.12 -9.12
C ALA A 204 -18.23 -7.05 -10.16
N GLY A 205 -17.32 -6.09 -10.39
CA GLY A 205 -17.49 -5.06 -11.42
C GLY A 205 -17.60 -5.63 -12.83
N LYS A 206 -16.78 -6.65 -13.14
CA LYS A 206 -16.85 -7.34 -14.44
C LYS A 206 -18.20 -8.01 -14.65
N ARG A 207 -18.71 -8.77 -13.65
CA ARG A 207 -19.99 -9.44 -13.72
C ARG A 207 -21.16 -8.45 -13.96
N LYS A 208 -21.18 -7.33 -13.25
CA LYS A 208 -22.21 -6.29 -13.45
C LYS A 208 -22.16 -5.69 -14.86
N SER A 209 -20.99 -5.50 -15.43
CA SER A 209 -20.81 -4.99 -16.79
C SER A 209 -21.30 -6.00 -17.84
N GLU A 210 -21.11 -7.28 -17.62
CA GLU A 210 -21.61 -8.35 -18.50
C GLU A 210 -23.14 -8.47 -18.42
N GLU A 211 -23.73 -8.35 -17.23
CA GLU A 211 -25.19 -8.39 -17.01
C GLU A 211 -25.92 -7.18 -17.61
N SER A 212 -25.25 -6.02 -17.70
CA SER A 212 -25.80 -4.77 -18.25
C SER A 212 -25.58 -4.61 -19.78
N ALA A 213 -24.85 -5.50 -20.42
CA ALA A 213 -24.63 -5.48 -21.86
C ALA A 213 -25.94 -5.81 -22.60
N PRO A 214 -26.36 -5.00 -23.63
CA PRO A 214 -27.56 -5.31 -24.40
C PRO A 214 -27.43 -6.67 -25.07
N THR A 215 -28.44 -7.53 -24.89
CA THR A 215 -28.54 -8.79 -25.64
C THR A 215 -28.72 -8.45 -27.12
N THR A 216 -27.68 -8.64 -27.93
CA THR A 216 -27.81 -8.49 -29.39
C THR A 216 -28.71 -9.61 -29.88
N ILE A 217 -30.01 -9.29 -30.14
CA ILE A 217 -30.91 -10.19 -30.78
C ILE A 217 -30.41 -10.29 -32.24
N VAL A 218 -29.72 -11.37 -32.55
CA VAL A 218 -29.46 -11.76 -33.94
C VAL A 218 -30.78 -12.34 -34.44
N ASN A 219 -31.57 -11.56 -35.16
CA ASN A 219 -32.70 -12.07 -35.91
C ASN A 219 -32.17 -12.94 -37.02
N PRO A 220 -32.73 -14.14 -37.23
CA PRO A 220 -32.32 -15.06 -38.27
C PRO A 220 -32.62 -14.56 -39.68
#